data_67ada5704260b68e82d397038d95be2c
#
_entry.id   67ada5704260b68e82d397038d95be2c
#
_cell.length_a   1.000
_cell.length_b   1.000
_cell.length_c   1.000
_cell.angle_alpha   90.00
_cell.angle_beta   90.00
_cell.angle_gamma   90.00
#
_symmetry.space_group_name_H-M   'P 1'
#
loop_
_entity.id
_entity.type
_entity.pdbx_description
1 polymer ?
#
loop_
_entity_poly.entity_id
_entity_poly.type
_entity_poly.pdbx_seq_one_letter_code
_entity_poly.pdbx_strand_id
1 'polypeptide(L)'
;MIYLDQAATSFPKIKEVQDAVIDCMNHCTNANRSTSTTSLNASRLIYQTRKLIKEYFHVPQDGCVVLNSGNTESLNTCIKGILKKGDHVITTYAEHNSVLRPLYQLEKANIITLSITSPTVEGIKKNLQKNTKMIIVTHSSNVTGEIYPIAEIGKLAHEHGILMMSDIAQSAGHLLIDMEKMNLDILCFSGHKGLLGNSGVGGFCLAQSIEMEPLISGGTGMDSFNHFQSDYYPEHVEAGTRNMTGIVSLKAGVCYLMKYQDEKSYIKLFCREVQETK
;
A
#
# COMPACT_ATOMS: atom_id res chain seq x y z
N MET A 1 28.49 9.03 -8.38
CA MET A 1 27.99 8.93 -6.97
C MET A 1 27.46 7.55 -6.77
N ILE A 2 27.87 6.83 -5.72
CA ILE A 2 27.29 5.52 -5.35
C ILE A 2 26.24 5.80 -4.28
N TYR A 3 24.97 5.46 -4.56
CA TYR A 3 23.84 5.62 -3.63
C TYR A 3 23.44 4.27 -3.07
N LEU A 4 23.56 4.09 -1.75
CA LEU A 4 23.33 2.82 -1.06
C LEU A 4 22.11 2.84 -0.12
N ASP A 5 21.31 3.93 -0.12
CA ASP A 5 20.15 4.10 0.75
C ASP A 5 18.81 3.90 -0.01
N GLN A 6 18.73 2.85 -0.80
CA GLN A 6 17.52 2.51 -1.59
C GLN A 6 16.31 2.18 -0.69
N ALA A 7 16.54 1.76 0.55
CA ALA A 7 15.48 1.48 1.53
C ALA A 7 14.74 2.77 1.96
N ALA A 8 15.40 3.93 1.91
CA ALA A 8 14.77 5.22 2.18
C ALA A 8 13.92 5.67 0.98
N THR A 9 14.48 5.65 -0.22
CA THR A 9 13.79 5.93 -1.49
C THR A 9 14.66 5.43 -2.65
N SER A 10 14.03 4.98 -3.73
CA SER A 10 14.78 4.62 -4.95
C SER A 10 15.40 5.85 -5.61
N PHE A 11 16.70 5.80 -5.89
CA PHE A 11 17.46 6.89 -6.52
C PHE A 11 18.69 6.34 -7.29
N PRO A 12 18.99 6.87 -8.51
CA PRO A 12 18.14 7.78 -9.29
C PRO A 12 16.85 7.09 -9.78
N LYS A 13 15.86 7.88 -10.20
CA LYS A 13 14.68 7.32 -10.84
C LYS A 13 15.03 6.82 -12.23
N ILE A 14 14.50 5.66 -12.60
CA ILE A 14 14.70 5.09 -13.94
C ILE A 14 14.10 5.99 -15.03
N LYS A 15 14.62 5.87 -16.25
CA LYS A 15 14.23 6.74 -17.37
C LYS A 15 12.74 6.64 -17.68
N GLU A 16 12.15 5.46 -17.62
CA GLU A 16 10.71 5.22 -17.86
C GLU A 16 9.83 6.02 -16.89
N VAL A 17 10.25 6.14 -15.63
CA VAL A 17 9.55 6.94 -14.62
C VAL A 17 9.69 8.44 -14.91
N GLN A 18 10.90 8.90 -15.26
CA GLN A 18 11.15 10.31 -15.59
C GLN A 18 10.33 10.73 -16.82
N ASP A 19 10.36 9.94 -17.89
CA ASP A 19 9.63 10.21 -19.12
C ASP A 19 8.12 10.25 -18.89
N ALA A 20 7.56 9.32 -18.11
CA ALA A 20 6.15 9.28 -17.77
C ALA A 20 5.69 10.52 -16.98
N VAL A 21 6.51 11.02 -16.07
CA VAL A 21 6.22 12.25 -15.30
C VAL A 21 6.21 13.46 -16.21
N ILE A 22 7.21 13.60 -17.08
CA ILE A 22 7.30 14.72 -18.03
C ILE A 22 6.10 14.71 -19.00
N ASP A 23 5.75 13.55 -19.53
CA ASP A 23 4.59 13.39 -20.42
C ASP A 23 3.29 13.78 -19.69
N CYS A 24 3.10 13.32 -18.46
CA CYS A 24 1.95 13.65 -17.65
C CYS A 24 1.83 15.17 -17.40
N MET A 25 2.93 15.85 -17.10
CA MET A 25 2.94 17.30 -16.88
C MET A 25 2.51 18.09 -18.13
N ASN A 26 2.79 17.57 -19.32
CA ASN A 26 2.45 18.22 -20.59
C ASN A 26 1.04 17.88 -21.10
N HIS A 27 0.48 16.68 -20.73
CA HIS A 27 -0.72 16.16 -21.40
C HIS A 27 -1.85 15.75 -20.46
N CYS A 28 -1.65 15.73 -19.13
CA CYS A 28 -2.69 15.35 -18.18
C CYS A 28 -3.26 16.57 -17.44
N THR A 29 -4.58 16.56 -17.26
CA THR A 29 -5.31 17.51 -16.40
C THR A 29 -5.91 16.77 -15.20
N ASN A 30 -6.77 17.44 -14.43
CA ASN A 30 -7.44 16.84 -13.29
C ASN A 30 -8.44 15.76 -13.73
N ALA A 31 -8.31 14.57 -13.18
CA ALA A 31 -9.24 13.46 -13.41
C ALA A 31 -10.62 13.74 -12.78
N ASN A 32 -11.68 13.18 -13.37
CA ASN A 32 -13.06 13.20 -12.85
C ASN A 32 -13.68 14.61 -12.66
N ARG A 33 -13.11 15.68 -13.23
CA ARG A 33 -13.59 17.05 -13.06
C ARG A 33 -14.13 17.69 -14.36
N SER A 34 -13.98 17.01 -15.50
CA SER A 34 -14.36 17.54 -16.81
C SER A 34 -14.60 16.41 -17.80
N THR A 35 -15.38 16.69 -18.84
CA THR A 35 -15.59 15.80 -20.00
C THR A 35 -14.56 16.02 -21.11
N SER A 36 -13.56 16.87 -20.90
CA SER A 36 -12.48 17.09 -21.86
C SER A 36 -11.65 15.81 -22.10
N THR A 37 -11.08 15.68 -23.28
CA THR A 37 -10.24 14.54 -23.66
C THR A 37 -9.07 14.35 -22.68
N THR A 38 -8.46 15.43 -22.22
CA THR A 38 -7.35 15.40 -21.26
C THR A 38 -7.76 14.90 -19.88
N SER A 39 -8.97 15.29 -19.40
CA SER A 39 -9.52 14.80 -18.13
C SER A 39 -9.91 13.32 -18.23
N LEU A 40 -10.51 12.89 -19.35
CA LEU A 40 -10.82 11.47 -19.58
C LEU A 40 -9.55 10.62 -19.66
N ASN A 41 -8.49 11.13 -20.28
CA ASN A 41 -7.20 10.45 -20.32
C ASN A 41 -6.59 10.31 -18.90
N ALA A 42 -6.67 11.34 -18.07
CA ALA A 42 -6.25 11.27 -16.67
C ALA A 42 -7.01 10.18 -15.90
N SER A 43 -8.33 10.11 -16.05
CA SER A 43 -9.16 9.06 -15.41
C SER A 43 -8.80 7.66 -15.91
N ARG A 44 -8.53 7.49 -17.20
CA ARG A 44 -8.06 6.22 -17.78
C ARG A 44 -6.70 5.81 -17.20
N LEU A 45 -5.78 6.74 -17.02
CA LEU A 45 -4.47 6.46 -16.43
C LEU A 45 -4.60 5.98 -14.98
N ILE A 46 -5.46 6.59 -14.16
CA ILE A 46 -5.75 6.12 -12.81
C ILE A 46 -6.30 4.69 -12.84
N TYR A 47 -7.31 4.44 -13.68
CA TYR A 47 -7.91 3.10 -13.81
C TYR A 47 -6.87 2.04 -14.23
N GLN A 48 -6.05 2.35 -15.24
CA GLN A 48 -4.98 1.46 -15.70
C GLN A 48 -3.95 1.20 -14.61
N THR A 49 -3.60 2.22 -13.80
CA THR A 49 -2.66 2.07 -12.69
C THR A 49 -3.21 1.12 -11.62
N ARG A 50 -4.50 1.29 -11.24
CA ARG A 50 -5.15 0.36 -10.30
C ARG A 50 -5.19 -1.06 -10.83
N LYS A 51 -5.56 -1.25 -12.11
CA LYS A 51 -5.58 -2.56 -12.74
C LYS A 51 -4.19 -3.22 -12.71
N LEU A 52 -3.14 -2.47 -13.04
CA LEU A 52 -1.77 -2.94 -13.01
C LEU A 52 -1.31 -3.36 -11.61
N ILE A 53 -1.62 -2.54 -10.59
CA ILE A 53 -1.29 -2.85 -9.19
C ILE A 53 -2.07 -4.09 -8.71
N LYS A 54 -3.35 -4.20 -9.10
CA LYS A 54 -4.19 -5.36 -8.80
C LYS A 54 -3.57 -6.66 -9.36
N GLU A 55 -3.09 -6.60 -10.59
CA GLU A 55 -2.39 -7.70 -11.24
C GLU A 55 -1.04 -8.00 -10.57
N TYR A 56 -0.25 -6.97 -10.28
CA TYR A 56 1.08 -7.08 -9.70
C TYR A 56 1.11 -7.73 -8.32
N PHE A 57 0.12 -7.44 -7.47
CA PHE A 57 -0.01 -8.01 -6.12
C PHE A 57 -1.01 -9.18 -6.03
N HIS A 58 -1.54 -9.66 -7.15
CA HIS A 58 -2.56 -10.72 -7.18
C HIS A 58 -3.73 -10.41 -6.23
N VAL A 59 -4.25 -9.18 -6.31
CA VAL A 59 -5.42 -8.78 -5.54
C VAL A 59 -6.65 -9.54 -6.05
N PRO A 60 -7.46 -10.18 -5.18
CA PRO A 60 -8.65 -10.93 -5.58
C PRO A 60 -9.62 -10.13 -6.47
N GLN A 61 -10.47 -10.82 -7.23
CA GLN A 61 -11.36 -10.18 -8.20
C GLN A 61 -12.28 -9.14 -7.56
N ASP A 62 -12.80 -9.42 -6.37
CA ASP A 62 -13.70 -8.52 -5.63
C ASP A 62 -12.94 -7.45 -4.83
N GLY A 63 -11.62 -7.51 -4.86
CA GLY A 63 -10.76 -6.57 -4.18
C GLY A 63 -10.60 -5.25 -4.92
N CYS A 64 -10.12 -4.24 -4.23
CA CYS A 64 -9.86 -2.93 -4.81
C CYS A 64 -8.48 -2.38 -4.46
N VAL A 65 -8.04 -1.39 -5.25
CA VAL A 65 -6.80 -0.65 -5.05
C VAL A 65 -7.13 0.81 -4.77
N VAL A 66 -6.71 1.30 -3.63
CA VAL A 66 -6.81 2.69 -3.20
C VAL A 66 -5.46 3.38 -3.37
N LEU A 67 -5.46 4.55 -4.01
CA LEU A 67 -4.26 5.36 -4.23
C LEU A 67 -4.30 6.61 -3.35
N ASN A 68 -3.21 6.90 -2.67
CA ASN A 68 -3.08 8.05 -1.77
C ASN A 68 -1.66 8.64 -1.80
N SER A 69 -1.32 9.47 -0.81
CA SER A 69 -0.03 10.17 -0.77
C SER A 69 1.15 9.27 -0.36
N GLY A 70 0.88 8.05 0.16
CA GLY A 70 1.93 7.12 0.57
C GLY A 70 1.52 6.16 1.68
N ASN A 71 2.43 5.27 2.03
CA ASN A 71 2.18 4.19 2.97
C ASN A 71 1.69 4.64 4.35
N THR A 72 2.20 5.76 4.85
CA THR A 72 1.77 6.30 6.15
C THR A 72 0.29 6.68 6.16
N GLU A 73 -0.20 7.31 5.09
CA GLU A 73 -1.63 7.60 4.93
C GLU A 73 -2.43 6.31 4.81
N SER A 74 -1.97 5.35 4.01
CA SER A 74 -2.60 4.03 3.87
C SER A 74 -2.81 3.34 5.20
N LEU A 75 -1.73 3.21 5.99
CA LEU A 75 -1.76 2.59 7.32
C LEU A 75 -2.70 3.33 8.28
N ASN A 76 -2.66 4.66 8.32
CA ASN A 76 -3.58 5.44 9.15
C ASN A 76 -5.03 5.28 8.72
N THR A 77 -5.32 5.28 7.41
CA THR A 77 -6.67 5.07 6.88
C THR A 77 -7.23 3.72 7.32
N CYS A 78 -6.47 2.64 7.12
CA CYS A 78 -6.92 1.30 7.49
C CYS A 78 -7.02 1.13 9.00
N ILE A 79 -6.02 1.54 9.78
CA ILE A 79 -5.99 1.37 11.23
C ILE A 79 -7.13 2.18 11.89
N LYS A 80 -7.25 3.46 11.56
CA LYS A 80 -8.23 4.34 12.21
C LYS A 80 -9.64 4.17 11.65
N GLY A 81 -9.77 3.78 10.38
CA GLY A 81 -11.07 3.60 9.75
C GLY A 81 -11.75 2.29 10.13
N ILE A 82 -10.99 1.22 10.37
CA ILE A 82 -11.55 -0.11 10.63
C ILE A 82 -11.77 -0.36 12.12
N LEU A 83 -10.83 0.07 12.98
CA LEU A 83 -10.84 -0.29 14.39
C LEU A 83 -11.86 0.52 15.18
N LYS A 84 -12.66 -0.18 15.97
CA LYS A 84 -13.76 0.38 16.78
C LYS A 84 -13.50 0.13 18.27
N LYS A 85 -14.31 0.80 19.11
CA LYS A 85 -14.21 0.67 20.56
C LYS A 85 -14.44 -0.77 21.02
N GLY A 86 -13.49 -1.30 21.77
CA GLY A 86 -13.50 -2.65 22.30
C GLY A 86 -12.73 -3.67 21.46
N ASP A 87 -12.20 -3.28 20.30
CA ASP A 87 -11.38 -4.17 19.49
C ASP A 87 -10.02 -4.43 20.15
N HIS A 88 -9.50 -5.64 19.96
CA HIS A 88 -8.14 -6.00 20.28
C HIS A 88 -7.32 -6.12 18.98
N VAL A 89 -6.09 -5.62 19.01
CA VAL A 89 -5.15 -5.66 17.89
C VAL A 89 -3.86 -6.33 18.32
N ILE A 90 -3.33 -7.19 17.47
CA ILE A 90 -2.00 -7.76 17.63
C ILE A 90 -1.08 -7.15 16.59
N THR A 91 0.07 -6.66 17.02
CA THR A 91 1.13 -6.18 16.13
C THR A 91 2.50 -6.64 16.65
N THR A 92 3.57 -6.23 15.97
CA THR A 92 4.91 -6.69 16.31
C THR A 92 5.85 -5.54 16.69
N TYR A 93 6.92 -5.85 17.43
CA TYR A 93 7.96 -4.87 17.73
C TYR A 93 8.82 -4.50 16.50
N ALA A 94 8.65 -5.23 15.37
CA ALA A 94 9.37 -4.97 14.14
C ALA A 94 8.72 -3.89 13.26
N GLU A 95 7.55 -3.39 13.67
CA GLU A 95 6.77 -2.45 12.89
C GLU A 95 7.42 -1.07 12.77
N HIS A 96 7.18 -0.45 11.63
CA HIS A 96 7.49 0.97 11.45
C HIS A 96 6.60 1.87 12.31
N ASN A 97 7.09 3.06 12.67
CA ASN A 97 6.33 4.06 13.43
C ASN A 97 4.98 4.45 12.80
N SER A 98 4.83 4.26 11.48
CA SER A 98 3.55 4.51 10.78
C SER A 98 2.45 3.50 11.15
N VAL A 99 2.81 2.35 11.72
CA VAL A 99 1.90 1.37 12.33
C VAL A 99 1.78 1.63 13.83
N LEU A 100 2.90 1.72 14.55
CA LEU A 100 2.88 1.80 16.02
C LEU A 100 2.22 3.08 16.53
N ARG A 101 2.52 4.24 15.94
CA ARG A 101 1.99 5.52 16.43
C ARG A 101 0.47 5.64 16.35
N PRO A 102 -0.22 5.31 15.23
CA PRO A 102 -1.68 5.31 15.23
C PRO A 102 -2.29 4.27 16.18
N LEU A 103 -1.67 3.09 16.37
CA LEU A 103 -2.13 2.11 17.34
C LEU A 103 -2.02 2.65 18.78
N TYR A 104 -0.89 3.23 19.17
CA TYR A 104 -0.73 3.87 20.47
C TYR A 104 -1.69 5.04 20.69
N GLN A 105 -2.04 5.79 19.65
CA GLN A 105 -3.05 6.84 19.75
C GLN A 105 -4.43 6.26 20.09
N LEU A 106 -4.85 5.18 19.43
CA LEU A 106 -6.12 4.52 19.68
C LEU A 106 -6.16 3.84 21.06
N GLU A 107 -5.07 3.20 21.49
CA GLU A 107 -4.93 2.60 22.82
C GLU A 107 -5.01 3.67 23.91
N LYS A 108 -4.26 4.78 23.78
CA LYS A 108 -4.30 5.92 24.71
C LYS A 108 -5.70 6.55 24.81
N ALA A 109 -6.47 6.50 23.73
CA ALA A 109 -7.85 6.96 23.68
C ALA A 109 -8.86 5.93 24.22
N ASN A 110 -8.42 4.78 24.70
CA ASN A 110 -9.24 3.65 25.16
C ASN A 110 -10.23 3.15 24.07
N ILE A 111 -9.83 3.21 22.81
CA ILE A 111 -10.60 2.66 21.67
C ILE A 111 -10.26 1.18 21.50
N ILE A 112 -8.98 0.82 21.54
CA ILE A 112 -8.52 -0.56 21.38
C ILE A 112 -7.72 -1.03 22.59
N THR A 113 -7.52 -2.34 22.65
CA THR A 113 -6.45 -2.98 23.43
C THR A 113 -5.38 -3.49 22.48
N LEU A 114 -4.11 -3.38 22.85
CA LEU A 114 -2.97 -3.64 21.99
C LEU A 114 -2.04 -4.71 22.59
N SER A 115 -1.72 -5.73 21.79
CA SER A 115 -0.66 -6.68 22.10
C SER A 115 0.50 -6.51 21.11
N ILE A 116 1.72 -6.32 21.64
CA ILE A 116 2.94 -6.24 20.85
C ILE A 116 3.78 -7.48 21.12
N THR A 117 4.12 -8.22 20.06
CA THR A 117 4.80 -9.50 20.18
C THR A 117 5.92 -9.69 19.15
N SER A 118 6.56 -10.85 19.16
CA SER A 118 7.50 -11.23 18.10
C SER A 118 6.76 -11.46 16.77
N PRO A 119 7.39 -11.15 15.62
CA PRO A 119 6.80 -11.38 14.29
C PRO A 119 6.88 -12.86 13.87
N THR A 120 6.38 -13.74 14.73
CA THR A 120 6.33 -15.19 14.52
C THR A 120 4.93 -15.72 14.74
N VAL A 121 4.61 -16.86 14.12
CA VAL A 121 3.30 -17.51 14.27
C VAL A 121 3.01 -17.81 15.76
N GLU A 122 4.01 -18.29 16.52
CA GLU A 122 3.86 -18.60 17.95
C GLU A 122 3.63 -17.34 18.78
N GLY A 123 4.33 -16.24 18.45
CA GLY A 123 4.15 -14.96 19.13
C GLY A 123 2.74 -14.44 18.94
N ILE A 124 2.23 -14.44 17.71
CA ILE A 124 0.85 -14.05 17.38
C ILE A 124 -0.15 -14.95 18.09
N LYS A 125 0.00 -16.27 17.98
CA LYS A 125 -0.93 -17.27 18.55
C LYS A 125 -1.09 -17.12 20.08
N LYS A 126 -0.03 -16.83 20.81
CA LYS A 126 -0.07 -16.62 22.27
C LYS A 126 -0.86 -15.39 22.70
N ASN A 127 -1.04 -14.43 21.81
CA ASN A 127 -1.71 -13.16 22.09
C ASN A 127 -3.14 -13.09 21.56
N LEU A 128 -3.67 -14.16 20.93
CA LEU A 128 -5.03 -14.21 20.43
C LEU A 128 -6.06 -14.06 21.56
N GLN A 129 -7.06 -13.21 21.35
CA GLN A 129 -8.18 -12.97 22.25
C GLN A 129 -9.50 -13.12 21.49
N LYS A 130 -10.61 -13.31 22.19
CA LYS A 130 -11.95 -13.46 21.58
C LYS A 130 -12.38 -12.25 20.75
N ASN A 131 -11.92 -11.06 21.14
CA ASN A 131 -12.19 -9.78 20.48
C ASN A 131 -11.03 -9.30 19.59
N THR A 132 -10.08 -10.16 19.24
CA THR A 132 -9.03 -9.80 18.28
C THR A 132 -9.68 -9.53 16.93
N LYS A 133 -9.57 -8.27 16.50
CA LYS A 133 -10.15 -7.78 15.23
C LYS A 133 -9.16 -7.83 14.09
N MET A 134 -7.88 -7.50 14.38
CA MET A 134 -6.87 -7.34 13.35
C MET A 134 -5.49 -7.76 13.84
N ILE A 135 -4.73 -8.39 12.96
CA ILE A 135 -3.30 -8.66 13.10
C ILE A 135 -2.57 -7.80 12.06
N ILE A 136 -1.55 -7.05 12.49
CA ILE A 136 -0.77 -6.16 11.62
C ILE A 136 0.70 -6.56 11.72
N VAL A 137 1.30 -6.95 10.59
CA VAL A 137 2.71 -7.37 10.53
C VAL A 137 3.39 -6.78 9.31
N THR A 138 4.54 -6.13 9.51
CA THR A 138 5.41 -5.73 8.40
C THR A 138 6.00 -6.97 7.71
N HIS A 139 6.05 -6.97 6.38
CA HIS A 139 6.62 -8.10 5.64
C HIS A 139 8.14 -8.14 5.70
N SER A 140 8.78 -6.96 5.74
CA SER A 140 10.24 -6.87 5.88
C SER A 140 10.62 -5.63 6.69
N SER A 141 11.57 -5.80 7.60
CA SER A 141 12.06 -4.72 8.45
C SER A 141 12.90 -3.72 7.66
N ASN A 142 12.60 -2.44 7.82
CA ASN A 142 13.42 -1.36 7.27
C ASN A 142 14.75 -1.15 8.03
N VAL A 143 14.93 -1.79 9.19
CA VAL A 143 16.11 -1.67 10.04
C VAL A 143 17.05 -2.86 9.84
N THR A 144 16.51 -4.08 9.90
CA THR A 144 17.31 -5.31 9.85
C THR A 144 17.30 -6.00 8.48
N GLY A 145 16.33 -5.68 7.61
CA GLY A 145 16.10 -6.37 6.33
C GLY A 145 15.49 -7.77 6.51
N GLU A 146 15.16 -8.17 7.74
CA GLU A 146 14.56 -9.47 8.04
C GLU A 146 13.18 -9.59 7.41
N ILE A 147 12.87 -10.76 6.85
CA ILE A 147 11.59 -11.08 6.22
C ILE A 147 10.78 -11.93 7.18
N TYR A 148 9.52 -11.56 7.41
CA TYR A 148 8.64 -12.21 8.37
C TYR A 148 7.60 -13.10 7.68
N PRO A 149 7.13 -14.18 8.34
CA PRO A 149 6.27 -15.21 7.75
C PRO A 149 4.80 -14.75 7.68
N ILE A 150 4.53 -13.70 6.89
CA ILE A 150 3.18 -13.10 6.81
C ILE A 150 2.14 -14.05 6.21
N ALA A 151 2.54 -15.00 5.33
CA ALA A 151 1.62 -15.97 4.76
C ALA A 151 1.10 -16.97 5.81
N GLU A 152 1.98 -17.47 6.67
CA GLU A 152 1.64 -18.38 7.77
C GLU A 152 0.83 -17.64 8.85
N ILE A 153 1.16 -16.38 9.14
CA ILE A 153 0.40 -15.53 10.06
C ILE A 153 -0.97 -15.21 9.47
N GLY A 154 -1.06 -14.93 8.16
CA GLY A 154 -2.32 -14.70 7.46
C GLY A 154 -3.24 -15.92 7.52
N LYS A 155 -2.68 -17.12 7.30
CA LYS A 155 -3.42 -18.37 7.47
C LYS A 155 -3.99 -18.52 8.89
N LEU A 156 -3.15 -18.27 9.91
CA LEU A 156 -3.59 -18.29 11.31
C LEU A 156 -4.70 -17.26 11.58
N ALA A 157 -4.60 -16.05 11.03
CA ALA A 157 -5.60 -15.00 11.16
C ALA A 157 -6.95 -15.46 10.58
N HIS A 158 -6.96 -15.99 9.37
CA HIS A 158 -8.16 -16.47 8.69
C HIS A 158 -8.80 -17.67 9.39
N GLU A 159 -8.03 -18.60 9.97
CA GLU A 159 -8.53 -19.70 10.79
C GLU A 159 -9.33 -19.21 12.01
N HIS A 160 -9.11 -17.96 12.45
CA HIS A 160 -9.79 -17.34 13.59
C HIS A 160 -10.77 -16.22 13.18
N GLY A 161 -11.00 -16.00 11.89
CA GLY A 161 -11.87 -14.92 11.38
C GLY A 161 -11.35 -13.52 11.67
N ILE A 162 -10.01 -13.34 11.75
CA ILE A 162 -9.31 -12.10 12.09
C ILE A 162 -8.75 -11.50 10.81
N LEU A 163 -8.88 -10.17 10.64
CA LEU A 163 -8.30 -9.46 9.51
C LEU A 163 -6.76 -9.47 9.56
N MET A 164 -6.14 -9.82 8.44
CA MET A 164 -4.68 -9.76 8.28
C MET A 164 -4.28 -8.56 7.43
N MET A 165 -3.53 -7.64 8.02
CA MET A 165 -2.95 -6.46 7.37
C MET A 165 -1.43 -6.54 7.34
N SER A 166 -0.83 -6.24 6.18
CA SER A 166 0.63 -6.20 6.06
C SER A 166 1.14 -4.86 5.53
N ASP A 167 2.16 -4.31 6.21
CA ASP A 167 3.01 -3.24 5.68
C ASP A 167 4.08 -3.85 4.77
N ILE A 168 3.93 -3.61 3.46
CA ILE A 168 4.86 -4.12 2.44
C ILE A 168 5.79 -3.04 1.89
N ALA A 169 5.97 -1.92 2.59
CA ALA A 169 6.75 -0.78 2.09
C ALA A 169 8.20 -1.14 1.72
N GLN A 170 8.79 -2.13 2.38
CA GLN A 170 10.16 -2.58 2.10
C GLN A 170 10.22 -3.78 1.16
N SER A 171 9.18 -4.59 1.10
CA SER A 171 9.17 -5.81 0.30
C SER A 171 8.57 -5.62 -1.09
N ALA A 172 7.65 -4.66 -1.26
CA ALA A 172 7.06 -4.35 -2.56
C ALA A 172 8.16 -3.96 -3.57
N GLY A 173 8.16 -4.62 -4.72
CA GLY A 173 9.18 -4.42 -5.75
C GLY A 173 10.46 -5.26 -5.56
N HIS A 174 10.64 -5.89 -4.41
CA HIS A 174 11.82 -6.73 -4.10
C HIS A 174 11.47 -8.20 -3.90
N LEU A 175 10.29 -8.49 -3.36
CA LEU A 175 9.78 -9.83 -3.14
C LEU A 175 8.49 -10.04 -3.94
N LEU A 176 8.24 -11.28 -4.33
CA LEU A 176 6.94 -11.66 -4.87
C LEU A 176 5.89 -11.60 -3.76
N ILE A 177 4.84 -10.85 -3.99
CA ILE A 177 3.73 -10.71 -3.07
C ILE A 177 2.46 -11.14 -3.79
N ASP A 178 1.83 -12.17 -3.27
CA ASP A 178 0.57 -12.70 -3.77
C ASP A 178 -0.44 -12.59 -2.64
N MET A 179 -1.30 -11.56 -2.73
CA MET A 179 -2.22 -11.21 -1.67
C MET A 179 -3.16 -12.36 -1.32
N GLU A 180 -3.63 -13.10 -2.33
CA GLU A 180 -4.54 -14.23 -2.16
C GLU A 180 -3.83 -15.42 -1.50
N LYS A 181 -2.67 -15.85 -2.04
CA LYS A 181 -1.91 -16.98 -1.48
C LYS A 181 -1.35 -16.71 -0.10
N MET A 182 -1.06 -15.45 0.21
CA MET A 182 -0.55 -15.05 1.53
C MET A 182 -1.66 -14.79 2.55
N ASN A 183 -2.93 -14.99 2.19
CA ASN A 183 -4.09 -14.77 3.05
C ASN A 183 -4.11 -13.35 3.66
N LEU A 184 -3.88 -12.34 2.83
CA LEU A 184 -3.87 -10.94 3.26
C LEU A 184 -5.22 -10.31 2.92
N ASP A 185 -5.86 -9.66 3.90
CA ASP A 185 -7.07 -8.86 3.68
C ASP A 185 -6.72 -7.43 3.25
N ILE A 186 -5.60 -6.92 3.78
CA ILE A 186 -5.12 -5.57 3.53
C ILE A 186 -3.61 -5.60 3.32
N LEU A 187 -3.13 -4.97 2.24
CA LEU A 187 -1.72 -4.67 2.08
C LEU A 187 -1.51 -3.18 1.83
N CYS A 188 -0.53 -2.58 2.50
CA CYS A 188 -0.20 -1.16 2.38
C CYS A 188 1.19 -0.99 1.77
N PHE A 189 1.31 -0.11 0.76
CA PHE A 189 2.55 0.04 -0.01
C PHE A 189 2.98 1.49 -0.19
N SER A 190 4.28 1.68 -0.34
CA SER A 190 4.93 2.94 -0.70
C SER A 190 5.33 2.95 -2.16
N GLY A 191 4.94 3.96 -2.92
CA GLY A 191 5.26 4.02 -4.34
C GLY A 191 6.71 4.39 -4.66
N HIS A 192 7.39 5.12 -3.75
CA HIS A 192 8.71 5.72 -4.05
C HIS A 192 9.92 4.86 -3.66
N LYS A 193 9.68 3.66 -3.07
CA LYS A 193 10.73 2.70 -2.70
C LYS A 193 10.91 1.66 -3.81
N GLY A 194 10.82 0.38 -3.50
CA GLY A 194 11.01 -0.70 -4.45
C GLY A 194 10.06 -0.69 -5.66
N LEU A 195 8.93 0.00 -5.58
CA LEU A 195 8.04 0.21 -6.74
C LEU A 195 8.52 1.33 -7.70
N LEU A 196 9.65 1.97 -7.43
CA LEU A 196 10.40 2.90 -8.29
C LEU A 196 9.69 4.22 -8.62
N GLY A 197 8.46 4.46 -8.15
CA GLY A 197 7.71 5.70 -8.38
C GLY A 197 8.28 6.91 -7.63
N ASN A 198 7.68 8.07 -7.82
CA ASN A 198 8.05 9.29 -7.10
C ASN A 198 7.54 9.30 -5.67
N SER A 199 8.12 10.18 -4.83
CA SER A 199 7.55 10.49 -3.52
C SER A 199 6.15 11.12 -3.64
N GLY A 200 5.32 10.96 -2.62
CA GLY A 200 3.96 11.50 -2.60
C GLY A 200 2.94 10.62 -3.36
N VAL A 201 3.24 9.34 -3.55
CA VAL A 201 2.31 8.32 -4.03
C VAL A 201 2.51 7.02 -3.30
N GLY A 202 1.43 6.35 -3.03
CA GLY A 202 1.34 5.01 -2.46
C GLY A 202 -0.11 4.57 -2.46
N GLY A 203 -0.43 3.61 -1.62
CA GLY A 203 -1.79 3.11 -1.54
C GLY A 203 -1.91 1.87 -0.69
N PHE A 204 -3.09 1.32 -0.72
CA PHE A 204 -3.37 0.01 -0.14
C PHE A 204 -4.31 -0.79 -1.05
N CYS A 205 -4.26 -2.09 -0.89
CA CYS A 205 -5.20 -3.01 -1.53
C CYS A 205 -6.05 -3.68 -0.47
N LEU A 206 -7.33 -3.90 -0.79
CA LEU A 206 -8.27 -4.69 -0.03
C LEU A 206 -8.60 -5.95 -0.82
N ALA A 207 -8.59 -7.11 -0.19
CA ALA A 207 -8.99 -8.37 -0.82
C ALA A 207 -10.47 -8.41 -1.14
N GLN A 208 -11.27 -7.73 -0.33
CA GLN A 208 -12.71 -7.56 -0.45
C GLN A 208 -13.14 -6.22 0.14
N SER A 209 -14.39 -5.85 0.00
CA SER A 209 -14.91 -4.66 0.67
C SER A 209 -14.88 -4.83 2.19
N ILE A 210 -14.21 -3.91 2.87
CA ILE A 210 -14.11 -3.86 4.33
C ILE A 210 -14.71 -2.53 4.79
N GLU A 211 -15.67 -2.60 5.70
CA GLU A 211 -16.27 -1.38 6.29
C GLU A 211 -15.21 -0.57 7.03
N MET A 212 -15.02 0.67 6.64
CA MET A 212 -14.10 1.60 7.30
C MET A 212 -14.57 3.05 7.18
N GLU A 213 -14.26 3.86 8.17
CA GLU A 213 -14.47 5.30 8.11
C GLU A 213 -13.35 5.95 7.30
N PRO A 214 -13.65 6.93 6.43
CA PRO A 214 -12.62 7.63 5.69
C PRO A 214 -11.77 8.50 6.63
N LEU A 215 -10.45 8.42 6.50
CA LEU A 215 -9.54 9.27 7.26
C LEU A 215 -9.68 10.75 6.88
N ILE A 216 -9.94 11.00 5.60
CA ILE A 216 -10.10 12.33 5.02
C ILE A 216 -11.39 12.32 4.22
N SER A 217 -12.30 13.26 4.53
CA SER A 217 -13.53 13.47 3.78
C SER A 217 -13.40 14.70 2.89
N GLY A 218 -13.99 14.65 1.68
CA GLY A 218 -13.94 15.78 0.75
C GLY A 218 -14.39 15.41 -0.65
N GLY A 219 -14.22 16.32 -1.60
CA GLY A 219 -14.69 16.11 -2.96
C GLY A 219 -13.95 14.98 -3.69
N THR A 220 -14.70 14.05 -4.24
CA THR A 220 -14.20 12.90 -5.04
C THR A 220 -14.35 13.14 -6.55
N GLY A 221 -15.06 14.17 -6.94
CA GLY A 221 -15.48 14.41 -8.35
C GLY A 221 -16.75 13.67 -8.74
N MET A 222 -17.35 12.94 -7.82
CA MET A 222 -18.63 12.22 -8.00
C MET A 222 -19.62 12.67 -6.93
N ASP A 223 -20.92 12.62 -7.27
CA ASP A 223 -22.05 12.86 -6.34
C ASP A 223 -21.91 14.12 -5.49
N SER A 224 -21.69 15.26 -6.15
CA SER A 224 -21.39 16.55 -5.49
C SER A 224 -22.54 17.11 -4.62
N PHE A 225 -23.74 16.57 -4.73
CA PHE A 225 -24.91 16.94 -3.95
C PHE A 225 -25.10 16.11 -2.68
N ASN A 226 -24.37 15.01 -2.54
CA ASN A 226 -24.41 14.20 -1.33
C ASN A 226 -23.65 14.91 -0.20
N HIS A 227 -24.25 14.94 1.00
CA HIS A 227 -23.63 15.51 2.19
C HIS A 227 -22.55 14.60 2.81
N PHE A 228 -22.56 13.32 2.47
CA PHE A 228 -21.65 12.31 3.00
C PHE A 228 -20.68 11.82 1.90
N GLN A 229 -19.57 11.23 2.35
CA GLN A 229 -18.63 10.56 1.46
C GLN A 229 -19.34 9.41 0.74
N SER A 230 -18.99 9.14 -0.52
CA SER A 230 -19.52 8.01 -1.29
C SER A 230 -19.28 6.68 -0.58
N ASP A 231 -20.23 5.75 -0.64
CA ASP A 231 -20.05 4.38 -0.11
C ASP A 231 -19.28 3.47 -1.08
N TYR A 232 -19.04 3.93 -2.32
CA TYR A 232 -18.36 3.14 -3.34
C TYR A 232 -16.84 3.23 -3.20
N TYR A 233 -16.18 2.07 -3.14
CA TYR A 233 -14.73 1.99 -3.20
C TYR A 233 -14.23 2.10 -4.65
N PRO A 234 -13.09 2.75 -4.87
CA PRO A 234 -12.20 3.35 -3.88
C PRO A 234 -12.56 4.79 -3.47
N GLU A 235 -13.56 5.41 -4.06
CA GLU A 235 -13.95 6.82 -3.84
C GLU A 235 -14.30 7.11 -2.37
N HIS A 236 -14.81 6.11 -1.65
CA HIS A 236 -15.12 6.21 -0.22
C HIS A 236 -13.93 6.74 0.61
N VAL A 237 -12.74 6.30 0.30
CA VAL A 237 -11.51 6.60 1.05
C VAL A 237 -10.50 7.43 0.26
N GLU A 238 -10.91 7.96 -0.90
CA GLU A 238 -10.08 8.79 -1.77
C GLU A 238 -10.70 10.18 -1.95
N ALA A 239 -10.37 11.12 -1.08
CA ALA A 239 -10.79 12.51 -1.21
C ALA A 239 -9.72 13.40 -1.86
N GLY A 240 -10.16 14.49 -2.49
CA GLY A 240 -9.28 15.53 -3.03
C GLY A 240 -8.77 15.27 -4.44
N THR A 241 -7.99 16.24 -4.94
CA THR A 241 -7.35 16.17 -6.26
C THR A 241 -6.23 15.14 -6.28
N ARG A 242 -6.23 14.28 -7.29
CA ARG A 242 -5.26 13.20 -7.42
C ARG A 242 -3.87 13.69 -7.81
N ASN A 243 -2.83 13.11 -7.20
CA ASN A 243 -1.44 13.33 -7.61
C ASN A 243 -1.15 12.57 -8.91
N MET A 244 -1.51 13.16 -10.07
CA MET A 244 -1.36 12.50 -11.36
C MET A 244 0.09 12.14 -11.69
N THR A 245 1.04 13.03 -11.41
CA THR A 245 2.48 12.77 -11.66
C THR A 245 3.00 11.63 -10.80
N GLY A 246 2.57 11.55 -9.54
CA GLY A 246 2.86 10.40 -8.67
C GLY A 246 2.26 9.10 -9.20
N ILE A 247 0.99 9.12 -9.62
CA ILE A 247 0.27 7.94 -10.11
C ILE A 247 0.90 7.38 -11.40
N VAL A 248 1.25 8.23 -12.36
CA VAL A 248 1.90 7.76 -13.60
C VAL A 248 3.33 7.29 -13.35
N SER A 249 4.04 7.90 -12.41
CA SER A 249 5.36 7.45 -11.98
C SER A 249 5.31 6.04 -11.38
N LEU A 250 4.33 5.78 -10.53
CA LEU A 250 4.08 4.46 -9.94
C LEU A 250 3.73 3.43 -11.02
N LYS A 251 2.85 3.80 -11.96
CA LYS A 251 2.51 2.95 -13.11
C LYS A 251 3.75 2.56 -13.90
N ALA A 252 4.59 3.53 -14.25
CA ALA A 252 5.81 3.28 -15.02
C ALA A 252 6.79 2.37 -14.27
N GLY A 253 6.97 2.61 -12.96
CA GLY A 253 7.80 1.75 -12.10
C GLY A 253 7.30 0.31 -12.04
N VAL A 254 6.00 0.11 -11.81
CA VAL A 254 5.40 -1.25 -11.76
C VAL A 254 5.46 -1.93 -13.13
N CYS A 255 5.18 -1.22 -14.24
CA CYS A 255 5.36 -1.76 -15.59
C CYS A 255 6.79 -2.25 -15.84
N TYR A 256 7.79 -1.46 -15.40
CA TYR A 256 9.18 -1.84 -15.49
C TYR A 256 9.49 -3.11 -14.71
N LEU A 257 9.04 -3.21 -13.46
CA LEU A 257 9.23 -4.38 -12.61
C LEU A 257 8.59 -5.63 -13.23
N MET A 258 7.34 -5.55 -13.72
CA MET A 258 6.66 -6.68 -14.36
C MET A 258 7.39 -7.19 -15.60
N LYS A 259 8.00 -6.29 -16.38
CA LYS A 259 8.79 -6.66 -17.56
C LYS A 259 10.02 -7.50 -17.22
N TYR A 260 10.57 -7.33 -16.01
CA TYR A 260 11.82 -7.96 -15.57
C TYR A 260 11.62 -8.96 -14.43
N GLN A 261 10.39 -9.42 -14.20
CA GLN A 261 9.98 -10.26 -13.05
C GLN A 261 10.47 -11.70 -13.09
N ASP A 262 11.22 -12.12 -14.13
CA ASP A 262 11.91 -13.41 -14.11
C ASP A 262 12.94 -13.47 -12.97
N GLU A 263 12.85 -14.47 -12.10
CA GLU A 263 13.68 -14.64 -10.89
C GLU A 263 15.20 -14.45 -11.10
N LYS A 264 15.69 -14.75 -12.31
CA LYS A 264 17.06 -14.48 -12.72
C LYS A 264 17.35 -13.02 -13.08
N SER A 265 16.33 -12.20 -13.31
CA SER A 265 16.46 -10.81 -13.73
C SER A 265 16.66 -9.86 -12.56
N TYR A 266 16.10 -10.12 -11.37
CA TYR A 266 16.26 -9.23 -10.20
C TYR A 266 17.72 -9.10 -9.76
N ILE A 267 18.42 -10.22 -9.65
CA ILE A 267 19.85 -10.23 -9.31
C ILE A 267 20.68 -9.58 -10.44
N LYS A 268 20.30 -9.81 -11.71
CA LYS A 268 20.98 -9.19 -12.87
C LYS A 268 20.73 -7.68 -12.94
N LEU A 269 19.52 -7.20 -12.58
CA LEU A 269 19.20 -5.76 -12.57
C LEU A 269 20.06 -5.03 -11.52
N PHE A 270 20.11 -5.56 -10.30
CA PHE A 270 20.93 -5.00 -9.22
C PHE A 270 22.43 -5.00 -9.57
N CYS A 271 22.92 -6.08 -10.18
CA CYS A 271 24.31 -6.18 -10.63
C CYS A 271 24.61 -5.28 -11.83
N ARG A 272 23.63 -5.01 -12.71
CA ARG A 272 23.81 -4.16 -13.90
C ARG A 272 23.89 -2.69 -13.51
N GLU A 273 23.02 -2.21 -12.62
CA GLU A 273 23.10 -0.84 -12.09
C GLU A 273 24.41 -0.57 -11.35
N VAL A 274 24.98 -1.56 -10.65
CA VAL A 274 26.28 -1.47 -9.99
C VAL A 274 27.44 -1.47 -11.00
N GLN A 275 27.29 -2.09 -12.18
CA GLN A 275 28.31 -2.15 -13.23
C GLN A 275 28.30 -0.91 -14.15
N GLU A 276 27.12 -0.33 -14.41
CA GLU A 276 26.99 0.89 -15.23
C GLU A 276 27.38 2.18 -14.47
N THR A 277 27.63 2.07 -13.16
CA THR A 277 28.11 3.18 -12.30
C THR A 277 29.64 3.18 -12.13
N LYS A 278 30.37 2.33 -12.87
CA LYS A 278 31.85 2.37 -13.01
C LYS A 278 32.22 3.11 -14.27
#